data_7f71142dd2d1a70168fff73e39ff7f67
#
_entry.id   7f71142dd2d1a70168fff73e39ff7f67
#
_cell.length_a   1.000
_cell.length_b   1.000
_cell.length_c   1.000
_cell.angle_alpha   90.00
_cell.angle_beta   90.00
_cell.angle_gamma   90.00
#
_symmetry.space_group_name_H-M   'P 1'
#
loop_
_entity.id
_entity.type
_entity.pdbx_description
1 polymer ?
#
loop_
_entity_poly.entity_id
_entity_poly.type
_entity_poly.pdbx_seq_one_letter_code
_entity_poly.pdbx_strand_id
1 'polypeptide(L)'
;MLHQHSIYCILPPHMLKEIAQNGTPEQRDLALKTIASSGHIRAQRSIWQPAVMAATMAAVTVENKQREVYDAKNGSSLPGTLVRGENDAPSSDVAVNEAFDGAGATYDLYYAVYGRNSVDDHGLKLTSTVHYQKNYDNAFWNGEQMVYGDGDDGLPPAQRLFNRFTISVDVIGHELTHGVTQYEANLNYADQSGALNESISDVFGSLVKQYKLQQTADQADWLIGQGLLTSNVKGVALRSMKAPGTAYDDPVLGKDPQPDSMSGYVNTTEDSGGVHINSGIPNRAFYETAVEIGGFAWQKAGMIWYKTLTDKLTVTSNFQDAANLTFQTAGEIYGTGSAEQNAVAKGWQAVGITVNASSGTPTPTPTPQPQGSGCLTAVLRIFGLAR
;
A
#
# COMPACT_ATOMS: atom_id res chain seq x y z
N MET A 1 10.38 -17.57 13.83
CA MET A 1 9.75 -17.58 12.50
C MET A 1 10.30 -16.36 11.78
N LEU A 2 10.93 -16.56 10.62
CA LEU A 2 11.44 -15.47 9.79
C LEU A 2 10.23 -14.72 9.26
N HIS A 3 10.06 -13.45 9.65
CA HIS A 3 9.02 -12.58 9.10
C HIS A 3 9.32 -12.41 7.60
N GLN A 4 8.46 -12.97 6.76
CA GLN A 4 8.51 -12.76 5.32
C GLN A 4 8.01 -11.35 5.04
N HIS A 5 8.93 -10.41 4.81
CA HIS A 5 8.57 -9.09 4.33
C HIS A 5 8.19 -9.18 2.86
N SER A 6 6.92 -8.90 2.56
CA SER A 6 6.36 -8.95 1.21
C SER A 6 6.72 -7.68 0.43
N ILE A 7 6.83 -7.77 -0.90
CA ILE A 7 6.69 -6.59 -1.76
C ILE A 7 5.26 -6.16 -1.73
N TYR A 8 5.09 -4.88 -1.64
CA TYR A 8 3.84 -4.20 -1.83
C TYR A 8 3.67 -3.97 -3.34
N CYS A 9 2.67 -4.57 -3.95
CA CYS A 9 2.39 -4.50 -5.37
C CYS A 9 0.93 -4.13 -5.55
N ILE A 10 0.64 -3.14 -6.37
CA ILE A 10 -0.74 -2.68 -6.58
C ILE A 10 -1.63 -3.75 -7.23
N LEU A 11 -1.07 -4.57 -8.13
CA LEU A 11 -1.83 -5.62 -8.81
C LEU A 11 -1.83 -6.91 -7.97
N PRO A 12 -3.00 -7.35 -7.50
CA PRO A 12 -3.09 -8.49 -6.59
C PRO A 12 -2.70 -9.82 -7.25
N PRO A 13 -2.10 -10.76 -6.50
CA PRO A 13 -1.73 -12.08 -7.02
C PRO A 13 -2.91 -12.88 -7.57
N HIS A 14 -4.12 -12.74 -7.01
CA HIS A 14 -5.29 -13.46 -7.48
C HIS A 14 -5.66 -13.05 -8.92
N MET A 15 -5.59 -11.75 -9.25
CA MET A 15 -5.87 -11.25 -10.59
C MET A 15 -4.86 -11.80 -11.62
N LEU A 16 -3.57 -11.82 -11.29
CA LEU A 16 -2.55 -12.43 -12.15
C LEU A 16 -2.77 -13.94 -12.34
N LYS A 17 -3.27 -14.64 -11.32
CA LYS A 17 -3.63 -16.07 -11.44
C LYS A 17 -4.82 -16.29 -12.37
N GLU A 18 -5.86 -15.44 -12.27
CA GLU A 18 -7.01 -15.50 -13.19
C GLU A 18 -6.56 -15.26 -14.64
N ILE A 19 -5.70 -14.27 -14.90
CA ILE A 19 -5.14 -14.03 -16.24
C ILE A 19 -4.31 -15.23 -16.71
N ALA A 20 -3.51 -15.85 -15.84
CA ALA A 20 -2.73 -17.04 -16.18
C ALA A 20 -3.60 -18.25 -16.50
N GLN A 21 -4.83 -18.32 -16.01
CA GLN A 21 -5.79 -19.41 -16.30
C GLN A 21 -6.65 -19.11 -17.52
N ASN A 22 -7.17 -17.91 -17.65
CA ASN A 22 -8.25 -17.56 -18.57
C ASN A 22 -7.79 -16.72 -19.78
N GLY A 23 -6.59 -16.10 -19.72
CA GLY A 23 -6.07 -15.24 -20.77
C GLY A 23 -5.65 -15.96 -22.05
N THR A 24 -5.34 -15.19 -23.09
CA THR A 24 -4.66 -15.71 -24.30
C THR A 24 -3.29 -16.30 -23.95
N PRO A 25 -2.65 -17.09 -24.81
CA PRO A 25 -1.29 -17.59 -24.53
C PRO A 25 -0.30 -16.48 -24.20
N GLU A 26 -0.36 -15.35 -24.88
CA GLU A 26 0.50 -14.19 -24.64
C GLU A 26 0.23 -13.54 -23.27
N GLN A 27 -1.04 -13.30 -22.94
CA GLN A 27 -1.46 -12.77 -21.64
C GLN A 27 -1.04 -13.69 -20.48
N ARG A 28 -1.21 -15.03 -20.64
CA ARG A 28 -0.78 -16.03 -19.66
C ARG A 28 0.72 -15.98 -19.40
N ASP A 29 1.52 -15.90 -20.49
CA ASP A 29 2.98 -15.82 -20.39
C ASP A 29 3.42 -14.54 -19.63
N LEU A 30 2.78 -13.39 -19.89
CA LEU A 30 3.06 -12.14 -19.19
C LEU A 30 2.66 -12.21 -17.72
N ALA A 31 1.48 -12.71 -17.40
CA ALA A 31 1.04 -12.88 -16.02
C ALA A 31 2.00 -13.78 -15.21
N LEU A 32 2.44 -14.91 -15.78
CA LEU A 32 3.41 -15.79 -15.13
C LEU A 32 4.77 -15.12 -14.93
N LYS A 33 5.25 -14.31 -15.89
CA LYS A 33 6.47 -13.52 -15.76
C LYS A 33 6.36 -12.47 -14.66
N THR A 34 5.23 -11.75 -14.59
CA THR A 34 4.97 -10.77 -13.54
C THR A 34 4.92 -11.43 -12.15
N ILE A 35 4.27 -12.59 -12.01
CA ILE A 35 4.27 -13.38 -10.76
C ILE A 35 5.71 -13.77 -10.36
N ALA A 36 6.51 -14.28 -11.30
CA ALA A 36 7.88 -14.69 -11.02
C ALA A 36 8.77 -13.50 -10.63
N SER A 37 8.69 -12.39 -11.35
CA SER A 37 9.44 -11.16 -11.06
C SER A 37 9.08 -10.60 -9.68
N SER A 38 7.80 -10.47 -9.38
CA SER A 38 7.31 -10.02 -8.06
C SER A 38 7.76 -10.96 -6.93
N GLY A 39 7.81 -12.28 -7.18
CA GLY A 39 8.34 -13.26 -6.23
C GLY A 39 9.84 -13.07 -5.95
N HIS A 40 10.64 -12.80 -6.98
CA HIS A 40 12.09 -12.57 -6.84
C HIS A 40 12.40 -11.31 -6.04
N ILE A 41 11.71 -10.21 -6.35
CA ILE A 41 11.86 -8.94 -5.64
C ILE A 41 11.43 -9.10 -4.17
N ARG A 42 10.34 -9.85 -3.87
CA ARG A 42 9.95 -10.22 -2.48
C ARG A 42 11.08 -10.89 -1.72
N ALA A 43 11.75 -11.84 -2.33
CA ALA A 43 12.87 -12.55 -1.71
C ALA A 43 14.07 -11.63 -1.44
N GLN A 44 14.39 -10.73 -2.35
CA GLN A 44 15.48 -9.75 -2.17
C GLN A 44 15.21 -8.79 -1.00
N ARG A 45 14.01 -8.24 -0.90
CA ARG A 45 13.64 -7.29 0.16
C ARG A 45 13.75 -7.89 1.56
N SER A 46 13.40 -9.16 1.73
CA SER A 46 13.53 -9.84 3.03
C SER A 46 14.96 -9.86 3.59
N ILE A 47 15.96 -9.67 2.72
CA ILE A 47 17.38 -9.67 3.08
C ILE A 47 17.89 -8.24 3.37
N TRP A 48 17.35 -7.21 2.72
CA TRP A 48 17.89 -5.84 2.73
C TRP A 48 17.29 -4.92 3.79
N GLN A 49 16.05 -5.13 4.22
CA GLN A 49 15.33 -4.23 5.13
C GLN A 49 16.04 -3.92 6.47
N PRO A 50 16.73 -4.85 7.15
CA PRO A 50 17.40 -4.53 8.40
C PRO A 50 18.56 -3.54 8.28
N ALA A 51 19.19 -3.46 7.10
CA ALA A 51 20.36 -2.60 6.87
C ALA A 51 19.96 -1.14 6.55
N VAL A 52 18.84 -0.93 5.86
CA VAL A 52 18.37 0.40 5.44
C VAL A 52 17.85 1.21 6.64
N MET A 53 17.08 0.61 7.54
CA MET A 53 16.58 1.28 8.75
C MET A 53 17.67 1.79 9.69
N ALA A 54 18.85 1.18 9.68
CA ALA A 54 19.98 1.61 10.51
C ALA A 54 20.75 2.82 9.93
N ALA A 55 20.65 3.06 8.62
CA ALA A 55 21.40 4.11 7.92
C ALA A 55 20.70 5.47 7.88
N THR A 56 19.37 5.51 8.04
CA THR A 56 18.55 6.73 7.82
C THR A 56 18.44 7.68 9.02
N MET A 57 18.99 7.35 10.18
CA MET A 57 18.85 8.16 11.41
C MET A 57 19.68 9.45 11.45
N ALA A 58 20.26 9.94 10.35
CA ALA A 58 21.17 11.10 10.34
C ALA A 58 20.81 12.24 9.38
N ALA A 59 19.62 12.34 8.85
CA ALA A 59 19.26 13.37 7.88
C ALA A 59 18.64 14.61 8.52
N VAL A 60 19.10 15.76 8.09
CA VAL A 60 18.68 17.10 8.54
C VAL A 60 17.32 17.44 7.96
N THR A 61 16.40 17.91 8.80
CA THR A 61 15.08 18.44 8.44
C THR A 61 15.20 19.78 7.69
N VAL A 62 15.34 19.74 6.39
CA VAL A 62 15.10 20.90 5.51
C VAL A 62 13.91 20.55 4.64
N GLU A 63 12.87 21.41 4.69
CA GLU A 63 11.74 21.37 3.75
C GLU A 63 12.28 21.42 2.33
N ASN A 64 12.32 20.28 1.65
CA ASN A 64 12.83 20.22 0.29
C ASN A 64 12.27 19.01 -0.43
N LYS A 65 11.18 19.23 -1.18
CA LYS A 65 10.65 18.21 -2.09
C LYS A 65 11.70 17.90 -3.15
N GLN A 66 12.19 16.67 -3.16
CA GLN A 66 13.19 16.20 -4.13
C GLN A 66 12.66 14.94 -4.83
N ARG A 67 12.55 15.04 -6.16
CA ARG A 67 12.09 13.94 -7.01
C ARG A 67 13.10 13.67 -8.12
N GLU A 68 13.30 12.39 -8.39
CA GLU A 68 14.09 11.92 -9.51
C GLU A 68 13.35 10.79 -10.23
N VAL A 69 13.28 10.85 -11.53
CA VAL A 69 12.72 9.78 -12.37
C VAL A 69 13.82 9.21 -13.25
N TYR A 70 13.89 7.89 -13.24
CA TYR A 70 14.84 7.07 -13.97
C TYR A 70 14.11 6.21 -15.00
N ASP A 71 14.77 5.91 -16.10
CA ASP A 71 14.30 5.01 -17.15
C ASP A 71 15.09 3.69 -17.08
N ALA A 72 14.39 2.58 -16.83
CA ALA A 72 14.96 1.23 -16.85
C ALA A 72 15.16 0.68 -18.27
N LYS A 73 14.68 1.36 -19.33
CA LYS A 73 14.81 0.96 -20.73
C LYS A 73 14.35 -0.48 -20.99
N ASN A 74 13.24 -0.85 -20.41
CA ASN A 74 12.70 -2.20 -20.40
C ASN A 74 13.63 -3.27 -19.78
N GLY A 75 14.64 -2.83 -19.01
CA GLY A 75 15.49 -3.68 -18.19
C GLY A 75 14.97 -3.86 -16.77
N SER A 76 15.73 -4.64 -15.98
CA SER A 76 15.42 -4.89 -14.55
C SER A 76 16.40 -4.23 -13.59
N SER A 77 17.40 -3.51 -14.09
CA SER A 77 18.38 -2.80 -13.26
C SER A 77 17.81 -1.52 -12.68
N LEU A 78 17.84 -1.36 -11.37
CA LEU A 78 17.34 -0.19 -10.65
C LEU A 78 18.50 0.67 -10.15
N PRO A 79 18.35 2.02 -10.14
CA PRO A 79 17.18 2.77 -10.63
C PRO A 79 17.15 2.94 -12.16
N GLY A 80 18.20 2.66 -12.91
CA GLY A 80 18.30 2.88 -14.36
C GLY A 80 19.05 4.18 -14.71
N THR A 81 18.63 4.85 -15.79
CA THR A 81 19.22 6.11 -16.28
C THR A 81 18.38 7.29 -15.83
N LEU A 82 18.95 8.29 -15.14
CA LEU A 82 18.24 9.52 -14.77
C LEU A 82 17.71 10.24 -16.00
N VAL A 83 16.42 10.56 -16.03
CA VAL A 83 15.74 11.23 -17.15
C VAL A 83 15.00 12.49 -16.74
N ARG A 84 14.72 12.70 -15.45
CA ARG A 84 14.14 13.94 -14.93
C ARG A 84 14.48 14.12 -13.44
N GLY A 85 15.11 15.23 -13.07
CA GLY A 85 15.31 15.68 -11.69
C GLY A 85 14.37 16.82 -11.31
N GLU A 86 14.43 17.29 -10.06
CA GLU A 86 13.49 18.28 -9.49
C GLU A 86 13.43 19.59 -10.29
N ASN A 87 14.54 20.05 -10.82
CA ASN A 87 14.62 21.33 -11.55
C ASN A 87 14.58 21.19 -13.07
N ASP A 88 14.36 19.98 -13.58
CA ASP A 88 14.34 19.74 -15.02
C ASP A 88 12.98 20.10 -15.63
N ALA A 89 13.00 20.53 -16.89
CA ALA A 89 11.79 20.72 -17.68
C ALA A 89 11.04 19.38 -17.85
N PRO A 90 9.72 19.43 -18.11
CA PRO A 90 8.96 18.22 -18.43
C PRO A 90 9.60 17.43 -19.58
N SER A 91 9.64 16.11 -19.43
CA SER A 91 10.10 15.18 -20.44
C SER A 91 9.09 15.11 -21.60
N SER A 92 9.55 14.72 -22.80
CA SER A 92 8.65 14.29 -23.87
C SER A 92 7.95 12.96 -23.58
N ASP A 93 8.45 12.21 -22.61
CA ASP A 93 7.89 10.94 -22.17
C ASP A 93 6.79 11.17 -21.13
N VAL A 94 5.59 10.68 -21.42
CA VAL A 94 4.41 10.85 -20.56
C VAL A 94 4.56 10.10 -19.24
N ALA A 95 5.12 8.87 -19.26
CA ALA A 95 5.29 8.06 -18.06
C ALA A 95 6.25 8.72 -17.07
N VAL A 96 7.32 9.35 -17.56
CA VAL A 96 8.25 10.14 -16.75
C VAL A 96 7.54 11.29 -16.05
N ASN A 97 6.68 12.03 -16.78
CA ASN A 97 5.97 13.16 -16.20
C ASN A 97 4.91 12.71 -15.20
N GLU A 98 4.16 11.65 -15.49
CA GLU A 98 3.15 11.09 -14.60
C GLU A 98 3.78 10.60 -13.27
N ALA A 99 4.90 9.87 -13.34
CA ALA A 99 5.62 9.42 -12.14
C ALA A 99 6.13 10.59 -11.31
N PHE A 100 6.71 11.61 -11.96
CA PHE A 100 7.21 12.82 -11.32
C PHE A 100 6.09 13.63 -10.65
N ASP A 101 4.98 13.85 -11.36
CA ASP A 101 3.85 14.64 -10.87
C ASP A 101 3.06 13.89 -9.79
N GLY A 102 2.93 12.56 -9.89
CA GLY A 102 2.27 11.72 -8.91
C GLY A 102 3.05 11.65 -7.59
N ALA A 103 4.38 11.49 -7.66
CA ALA A 103 5.24 11.57 -6.48
C ALA A 103 5.17 12.95 -5.81
N GLY A 104 5.11 14.02 -6.63
CA GLY A 104 4.92 15.38 -6.14
C GLY A 104 3.58 15.59 -5.43
N ALA A 105 2.48 15.10 -6.02
CA ALA A 105 1.15 15.20 -5.41
C ALA A 105 1.07 14.43 -4.08
N THR A 106 1.76 13.30 -3.98
CA THR A 106 1.85 12.54 -2.74
C THR A 106 2.61 13.32 -1.67
N TYR A 107 3.79 13.86 -2.01
CA TYR A 107 4.53 14.72 -1.10
C TYR A 107 3.69 15.91 -0.62
N ASP A 108 3.01 16.58 -1.55
CA ASP A 108 2.24 17.80 -1.26
C ASP A 108 1.08 17.53 -0.29
N LEU A 109 0.35 16.41 -0.45
CA LEU A 109 -0.67 16.01 0.52
C LEU A 109 -0.04 15.80 1.92
N TYR A 110 0.98 14.94 2.01
CA TYR A 110 1.58 14.59 3.30
C TYR A 110 2.20 15.80 3.99
N TYR A 111 2.87 16.67 3.25
CA TYR A 111 3.50 17.86 3.80
C TYR A 111 2.48 18.93 4.20
N ALA A 112 1.60 19.34 3.27
CA ALA A 112 0.68 20.45 3.49
C ALA A 112 -0.42 20.14 4.51
N VAL A 113 -0.87 18.89 4.58
CA VAL A 113 -2.00 18.51 5.44
C VAL A 113 -1.54 17.91 6.77
N TYR A 114 -0.51 17.06 6.74
CA TYR A 114 -0.08 16.31 7.93
C TYR A 114 1.25 16.79 8.50
N GLY A 115 1.94 17.74 7.85
CA GLY A 115 3.23 18.25 8.27
C GLY A 115 4.39 17.26 8.10
N ARG A 116 4.17 16.18 7.28
CA ARG A 116 5.15 15.13 7.07
C ARG A 116 6.12 15.47 5.95
N ASN A 117 7.40 15.44 6.24
CA ASN A 117 8.46 15.73 5.27
C ASN A 117 8.91 14.45 4.54
N SER A 118 8.23 14.14 3.41
CA SER A 118 8.46 12.95 2.60
C SER A 118 8.04 11.62 3.27
N VAL A 119 8.42 10.48 2.66
CA VAL A 119 8.02 9.13 3.09
C VAL A 119 8.55 8.76 4.48
N ASP A 120 9.74 9.23 4.83
CA ASP A 120 10.43 8.92 6.09
C ASP A 120 10.29 10.02 7.17
N ASP A 121 9.55 11.09 6.88
CA ASP A 121 9.44 12.31 7.69
C ASP A 121 10.79 13.06 7.90
N HIS A 122 11.81 12.74 7.09
CA HIS A 122 13.14 13.31 7.17
C HIS A 122 13.64 13.87 5.82
N GLY A 123 12.77 13.93 4.81
CA GLY A 123 13.10 14.48 3.50
C GLY A 123 13.71 13.47 2.53
N LEU A 124 13.38 12.20 2.66
CA LEU A 124 13.79 11.15 1.72
C LEU A 124 13.46 11.59 0.28
N LYS A 125 14.48 11.54 -0.58
CA LYS A 125 14.30 11.81 -2.00
C LYS A 125 13.38 10.76 -2.63
N LEU A 126 12.34 11.23 -3.34
CA LEU A 126 11.38 10.38 -4.03
C LEU A 126 11.96 9.94 -5.37
N THR A 127 12.53 8.75 -5.37
CA THR A 127 13.08 8.10 -6.56
C THR A 127 12.01 7.23 -7.21
N SER A 128 11.79 7.40 -8.53
CA SER A 128 10.86 6.61 -9.34
C SER A 128 11.58 6.03 -10.54
N THR A 129 11.29 4.77 -10.88
CA THR A 129 11.78 4.14 -12.11
C THR A 129 10.60 3.77 -12.99
N VAL A 130 10.59 4.25 -14.24
CA VAL A 130 9.61 3.91 -15.28
C VAL A 130 10.19 2.90 -16.26
N HIS A 131 9.33 2.33 -17.11
CA HIS A 131 9.70 1.33 -18.13
C HIS A 131 10.45 0.13 -17.56
N TYR A 132 10.00 -0.33 -16.38
CA TYR A 132 10.59 -1.49 -15.74
C TYR A 132 10.15 -2.77 -16.42
N GLN A 133 11.08 -3.52 -16.98
CA GLN A 133 10.86 -4.71 -17.79
C GLN A 133 9.87 -4.48 -18.94
N LYS A 134 9.97 -5.27 -19.98
CA LYS A 134 9.02 -5.22 -21.09
C LYS A 134 7.72 -5.91 -20.72
N ASN A 135 6.59 -5.22 -20.92
CA ASN A 135 5.25 -5.74 -20.63
C ASN A 135 5.13 -6.21 -19.17
N TYR A 136 5.53 -5.37 -18.22
CA TYR A 136 5.42 -5.65 -16.81
C TYR A 136 4.13 -5.04 -16.26
N ASP A 137 3.19 -5.91 -15.89
CA ASP A 137 1.87 -5.53 -15.40
C ASP A 137 1.89 -5.35 -13.89
N ASN A 138 2.61 -4.35 -13.41
CA ASN A 138 2.56 -3.96 -12.00
C ASN A 138 3.25 -2.61 -11.73
N ALA A 139 3.03 -2.08 -10.52
CA ALA A 139 3.85 -1.09 -9.85
C ALA A 139 4.15 -1.56 -8.44
N PHE A 140 5.26 -1.10 -7.85
CA PHE A 140 5.62 -1.49 -6.48
C PHE A 140 6.58 -0.51 -5.82
N TRP A 141 6.47 -0.42 -4.49
CA TRP A 141 7.49 0.13 -3.61
C TRP A 141 8.47 -0.98 -3.20
N ASN A 142 9.76 -0.82 -3.50
CA ASN A 142 10.76 -1.86 -3.19
C ASN A 142 11.42 -1.71 -1.80
N GLY A 143 11.02 -0.70 -1.02
CA GLY A 143 11.64 -0.33 0.26
C GLY A 143 12.47 0.95 0.21
N GLU A 144 12.85 1.40 -0.98
CA GLU A 144 13.71 2.57 -1.22
C GLU A 144 13.18 3.48 -2.32
N GLN A 145 12.51 2.93 -3.33
CA GLN A 145 12.04 3.65 -4.51
C GLN A 145 10.78 3.04 -5.10
N MET A 146 10.11 3.85 -5.93
CA MET A 146 8.99 3.44 -6.77
C MET A 146 9.46 2.81 -8.06
N VAL A 147 8.74 1.78 -8.53
CA VAL A 147 9.01 1.11 -9.81
C VAL A 147 7.71 0.86 -10.55
N TYR A 148 7.65 1.23 -11.83
CA TYR A 148 6.46 1.15 -12.67
C TYR A 148 6.72 0.40 -13.96
N GLY A 149 5.81 -0.53 -14.27
CA GLY A 149 5.70 -1.16 -15.59
C GLY A 149 4.78 -0.39 -16.53
N ASP A 150 4.88 -0.68 -17.81
CA ASP A 150 4.10 -0.04 -18.86
C ASP A 150 2.80 -0.76 -19.19
N GLY A 151 2.46 -1.80 -18.42
CA GLY A 151 1.32 -2.64 -18.75
C GLY A 151 1.56 -3.48 -20.00
N ASP A 152 0.49 -3.78 -20.72
CA ASP A 152 0.48 -4.64 -21.89
C ASP A 152 0.83 -3.90 -23.21
N ASP A 153 1.57 -2.80 -23.19
CA ASP A 153 1.77 -1.93 -24.35
C ASP A 153 2.40 -2.64 -25.56
N GLY A 154 3.15 -3.70 -25.33
CA GLY A 154 3.74 -4.56 -26.36
C GLY A 154 2.78 -5.57 -26.99
N LEU A 155 1.56 -5.76 -26.44
CA LEU A 155 0.55 -6.62 -27.03
C LEU A 155 -0.28 -5.90 -28.10
N PRO A 156 -0.90 -6.66 -29.02
CA PRO A 156 -1.92 -6.09 -29.93
C PRO A 156 -3.02 -5.38 -29.13
N PRO A 157 -3.54 -4.23 -29.57
CA PRO A 157 -4.52 -3.44 -28.80
C PRO A 157 -5.74 -4.25 -28.30
N ALA A 158 -6.22 -5.22 -29.09
CA ALA A 158 -7.36 -6.08 -28.72
C ALA A 158 -7.05 -7.11 -27.60
N GLN A 159 -5.78 -7.27 -27.24
CA GLN A 159 -5.34 -8.20 -26.19
C GLN A 159 -4.87 -7.48 -24.93
N ARG A 160 -4.82 -6.16 -24.94
CA ARG A 160 -4.33 -5.38 -23.79
C ARG A 160 -5.36 -5.37 -22.67
N LEU A 161 -4.93 -5.69 -21.44
CA LEU A 161 -5.73 -5.64 -20.23
C LEU A 161 -5.40 -4.37 -19.41
N PHE A 162 -4.13 -3.98 -19.40
CA PHE A 162 -3.63 -2.87 -18.58
C PHE A 162 -2.96 -1.79 -19.41
N ASN A 163 -3.19 -0.55 -19.03
CA ASN A 163 -2.40 0.61 -19.42
C ASN A 163 -1.16 0.73 -18.51
N ARG A 164 -0.24 1.67 -18.83
CA ARG A 164 0.92 1.94 -17.99
C ARG A 164 0.52 2.32 -16.56
N PHE A 165 1.29 1.86 -15.58
CA PHE A 165 0.93 2.00 -14.16
C PHE A 165 1.17 3.41 -13.59
N THR A 166 1.84 4.29 -14.30
CA THR A 166 2.01 5.71 -13.94
C THR A 166 0.76 6.56 -14.18
N ILE A 167 -0.23 6.08 -14.95
CA ILE A 167 -1.42 6.85 -15.34
C ILE A 167 -2.29 7.23 -14.13
N SER A 168 -2.24 6.45 -13.06
CA SER A 168 -3.14 6.57 -11.92
C SER A 168 -2.42 7.15 -10.70
N VAL A 169 -2.75 8.39 -10.34
CA VAL A 169 -2.10 9.07 -9.22
C VAL A 169 -2.39 8.42 -7.86
N ASP A 170 -3.55 7.78 -7.73
CA ASP A 170 -3.91 7.02 -6.53
C ASP A 170 -3.04 5.77 -6.36
N VAL A 171 -2.61 5.13 -7.45
CA VAL A 171 -1.64 4.04 -7.42
C VAL A 171 -0.26 4.51 -6.96
N ILE A 172 0.19 5.66 -7.46
CA ILE A 172 1.47 6.26 -7.03
C ILE A 172 1.42 6.60 -5.54
N GLY A 173 0.30 7.21 -5.09
CA GLY A 173 0.08 7.53 -3.68
C GLY A 173 -0.03 6.30 -2.80
N HIS A 174 -0.67 5.23 -3.26
CA HIS A 174 -0.77 3.94 -2.57
C HIS A 174 0.61 3.34 -2.30
N GLU A 175 1.42 3.23 -3.32
CA GLU A 175 2.74 2.62 -3.20
C GLU A 175 3.70 3.44 -2.31
N LEU A 176 3.71 4.77 -2.44
CA LEU A 176 4.49 5.63 -1.56
C LEU A 176 3.99 5.58 -0.11
N THR A 177 2.71 5.33 0.12
CA THR A 177 2.14 5.15 1.46
C THR A 177 2.59 3.83 2.11
N HIS A 178 2.88 2.78 1.34
CA HIS A 178 3.57 1.62 1.89
C HIS A 178 4.93 2.01 2.51
N GLY A 179 5.64 2.94 1.88
CA GLY A 179 6.85 3.52 2.46
C GLY A 179 6.56 4.25 3.77
N VAL A 180 5.53 5.10 3.82
CA VAL A 180 5.11 5.76 5.07
C VAL A 180 4.80 4.74 6.16
N THR A 181 3.98 3.73 5.87
CA THR A 181 3.64 2.65 6.82
C THR A 181 4.88 1.90 7.30
N GLN A 182 5.87 1.69 6.43
CA GLN A 182 7.15 1.05 6.76
C GLN A 182 7.95 1.84 7.80
N TYR A 183 7.97 3.18 7.71
CA TYR A 183 8.69 4.04 8.66
C TYR A 183 7.91 4.28 9.95
N GLU A 184 6.60 4.03 9.98
CA GLU A 184 5.73 4.25 11.14
C GLU A 184 5.34 2.92 11.83
N ALA A 185 4.10 2.49 11.67
CA ALA A 185 3.59 1.28 12.34
C ALA A 185 4.26 -0.02 11.88
N ASN A 186 4.89 -0.02 10.72
CA ASN A 186 5.57 -1.19 10.11
C ASN A 186 4.72 -2.47 10.19
N LEU A 187 3.44 -2.36 9.84
CA LEU A 187 2.46 -3.45 9.90
C LEU A 187 2.98 -4.72 9.20
N ASN A 188 2.91 -5.86 9.88
CA ASN A 188 3.23 -7.15 9.30
C ASN A 188 2.38 -7.41 8.06
N TYR A 189 3.00 -7.77 6.93
CA TYR A 189 2.29 -7.99 5.69
C TYR A 189 1.72 -9.40 5.60
N ALA A 190 0.83 -9.72 6.55
CA ALA A 190 0.10 -10.97 6.60
C ALA A 190 -1.22 -10.79 7.34
N ASP A 191 -2.23 -11.55 6.95
CA ASP A 191 -3.54 -11.59 7.58
C ASP A 191 -4.17 -10.18 7.75
N GLN A 192 -4.81 -9.88 8.85
CA GLN A 192 -5.46 -8.58 9.09
C GLN A 192 -4.47 -7.41 9.16
N SER A 193 -3.28 -7.58 9.70
CA SER A 193 -2.28 -6.49 9.72
C SER A 193 -1.82 -6.15 8.31
N GLY A 194 -1.65 -7.16 7.45
CA GLY A 194 -1.31 -6.95 6.04
C GLY A 194 -2.47 -6.31 5.27
N ALA A 195 -3.69 -6.71 5.53
CA ALA A 195 -4.88 -6.10 4.95
C ALA A 195 -5.09 -4.64 5.41
N LEU A 196 -4.71 -4.30 6.65
CA LEU A 196 -4.63 -2.91 7.13
C LEU A 196 -3.56 -2.11 6.39
N ASN A 197 -2.39 -2.71 6.14
CA ASN A 197 -1.31 -2.06 5.38
C ASN A 197 -1.79 -1.70 3.97
N GLU A 198 -2.47 -2.62 3.29
CA GLU A 198 -3.10 -2.38 1.98
C GLU A 198 -4.18 -1.30 2.04
N SER A 199 -5.07 -1.37 3.04
CA SER A 199 -6.13 -0.38 3.19
C SER A 199 -5.61 1.02 3.48
N ILE A 200 -4.61 1.17 4.34
CA ILE A 200 -3.97 2.46 4.61
C ILE A 200 -3.38 3.03 3.32
N SER A 201 -2.75 2.19 2.51
CA SER A 201 -2.20 2.58 1.22
C SER A 201 -3.30 3.02 0.24
N ASP A 202 -4.43 2.31 0.16
CA ASP A 202 -5.59 2.70 -0.64
C ASP A 202 -6.23 4.00 -0.14
N VAL A 203 -6.38 4.15 1.18
CA VAL A 203 -6.91 5.37 1.80
C VAL A 203 -6.08 6.58 1.39
N PHE A 204 -4.78 6.56 1.62
CA PHE A 204 -3.94 7.72 1.30
C PHE A 204 -3.72 7.88 -0.19
N GLY A 205 -3.69 6.82 -0.99
CA GLY A 205 -3.71 6.89 -2.45
C GLY A 205 -4.95 7.64 -2.95
N SER A 206 -6.14 7.26 -2.46
CA SER A 206 -7.38 7.98 -2.75
C SER A 206 -7.34 9.44 -2.30
N LEU A 207 -6.81 9.72 -1.09
CA LEU A 207 -6.68 11.09 -0.58
C LEU A 207 -5.71 11.94 -1.41
N VAL A 208 -4.62 11.38 -1.94
CA VAL A 208 -3.72 12.07 -2.88
C VAL A 208 -4.48 12.47 -4.14
N LYS A 209 -5.27 11.58 -4.72
CA LYS A 209 -6.11 11.86 -5.89
C LYS A 209 -7.12 12.94 -5.59
N GLN A 210 -7.87 12.82 -4.49
CA GLN A 210 -8.86 13.80 -4.06
C GLN A 210 -8.22 15.17 -3.80
N TYR A 211 -7.07 15.21 -3.12
CA TYR A 211 -6.32 16.45 -2.86
C TYR A 211 -5.87 17.12 -4.15
N LYS A 212 -5.27 16.37 -5.07
CA LYS A 212 -4.86 16.87 -6.38
C LYS A 212 -6.03 17.43 -7.20
N LEU A 213 -7.19 16.78 -7.13
CA LEU A 213 -8.40 17.17 -7.87
C LEU A 213 -9.31 18.14 -7.08
N GLN A 214 -8.96 18.46 -5.82
CA GLN A 214 -9.77 19.30 -4.92
C GLN A 214 -11.22 18.83 -4.77
N GLN A 215 -11.40 17.51 -4.63
CA GLN A 215 -12.71 16.86 -4.51
C GLN A 215 -13.10 16.68 -3.04
N THR A 216 -14.33 16.96 -2.72
CA THR A 216 -14.94 16.61 -1.43
C THR A 216 -15.30 15.12 -1.38
N ALA A 217 -15.59 14.58 -0.20
CA ALA A 217 -15.88 13.16 0.00
C ALA A 217 -17.08 12.67 -0.86
N ASP A 218 -18.08 13.52 -1.09
CA ASP A 218 -19.25 13.24 -1.92
C ASP A 218 -18.97 13.36 -3.43
N GLN A 219 -17.93 14.10 -3.83
CA GLN A 219 -17.51 14.26 -5.23
C GLN A 219 -16.52 13.18 -5.68
N ALA A 220 -15.80 12.57 -4.76
CA ALA A 220 -14.80 11.56 -5.06
C ALA A 220 -15.43 10.28 -5.59
N ASP A 221 -14.72 9.62 -6.52
CA ASP A 221 -15.16 8.34 -7.09
C ASP A 221 -14.89 7.13 -6.19
N TRP A 222 -13.97 7.25 -5.24
CA TRP A 222 -13.55 6.21 -4.31
C TRP A 222 -13.04 4.94 -5.01
N LEU A 223 -12.48 5.11 -6.21
CA LEU A 223 -11.87 4.06 -7.01
C LEU A 223 -10.34 4.10 -6.87
N ILE A 224 -9.72 2.94 -6.84
CA ILE A 224 -8.27 2.77 -6.85
C ILE A 224 -7.85 2.16 -8.20
N GLY A 225 -6.94 2.83 -8.90
CA GLY A 225 -6.47 2.40 -10.21
C GLY A 225 -7.46 2.68 -11.35
N GLN A 226 -8.26 3.73 -11.25
CA GLN A 226 -9.08 4.17 -12.36
C GLN A 226 -8.20 4.56 -13.56
N GLY A 227 -8.56 4.06 -14.75
CA GLY A 227 -7.79 4.27 -15.97
C GLY A 227 -6.69 3.23 -16.22
N LEU A 228 -6.37 2.34 -15.27
CA LEU A 228 -5.45 1.24 -15.48
C LEU A 228 -6.02 0.16 -16.40
N LEU A 229 -7.30 -0.18 -16.24
CA LEU A 229 -7.95 -1.16 -17.09
C LEU A 229 -8.19 -0.56 -18.47
N THR A 230 -7.88 -1.33 -19.53
CA THR A 230 -8.21 -0.92 -20.91
C THR A 230 -9.69 -1.12 -21.19
N SER A 231 -10.18 -0.62 -22.32
CA SER A 231 -11.56 -0.82 -22.76
C SER A 231 -11.91 -2.28 -23.10
N ASN A 232 -10.94 -3.19 -23.15
CA ASN A 232 -11.17 -4.61 -23.36
C ASN A 232 -11.65 -5.32 -22.09
N VAL A 233 -11.47 -4.71 -20.91
CA VAL A 233 -11.79 -5.27 -19.61
C VAL A 233 -13.15 -4.76 -19.12
N LYS A 234 -13.98 -5.65 -18.60
CA LYS A 234 -15.24 -5.31 -17.92
C LYS A 234 -14.96 -4.90 -16.48
N GLY A 235 -14.55 -3.65 -16.31
CA GLY A 235 -14.23 -3.08 -15.01
C GLY A 235 -14.03 -1.57 -15.10
N VAL A 236 -14.05 -0.91 -13.95
CA VAL A 236 -13.87 0.55 -13.84
C VAL A 236 -12.57 0.91 -13.14
N ALA A 237 -12.01 -0.01 -12.34
CA ALA A 237 -10.80 0.18 -11.54
C ALA A 237 -10.29 -1.17 -11.00
N LEU A 238 -9.18 -1.16 -10.27
CA LEU A 238 -8.68 -2.34 -9.55
C LEU A 238 -9.51 -2.64 -8.30
N ARG A 239 -9.93 -1.61 -7.57
CA ARG A 239 -10.72 -1.71 -6.32
C ARG A 239 -11.71 -0.57 -6.21
N SER A 240 -12.78 -0.78 -5.42
CA SER A 240 -13.74 0.24 -5.02
C SER A 240 -13.82 0.32 -3.49
N MET A 241 -13.42 1.44 -2.91
CA MET A 241 -13.54 1.66 -1.46
C MET A 241 -14.99 1.83 -1.01
N LYS A 242 -15.82 2.42 -1.90
CA LYS A 242 -17.26 2.64 -1.67
C LYS A 242 -18.06 1.33 -1.70
N ALA A 243 -17.71 0.45 -2.62
CA ALA A 243 -18.43 -0.80 -2.86
C ALA A 243 -17.44 -1.93 -3.18
N PRO A 244 -16.69 -2.45 -2.19
CA PRO A 244 -15.78 -3.56 -2.41
C PRO A 244 -16.48 -4.75 -3.07
N GLY A 245 -15.78 -5.45 -3.97
CA GLY A 245 -16.35 -6.56 -4.73
C GLY A 245 -17.07 -6.16 -6.03
N THR A 246 -17.00 -4.88 -6.43
CA THR A 246 -17.73 -4.39 -7.61
C THR A 246 -16.86 -3.69 -8.66
N ALA A 247 -15.56 -3.60 -8.46
CA ALA A 247 -14.68 -2.82 -9.34
C ALA A 247 -14.55 -3.45 -10.74
N TYR A 248 -14.59 -4.77 -10.85
CA TYR A 248 -14.56 -5.50 -12.12
C TYR A 248 -15.30 -6.84 -12.04
N ASP A 249 -15.80 -7.30 -13.21
CA ASP A 249 -16.36 -8.64 -13.41
C ASP A 249 -16.08 -9.04 -14.86
N ASP A 250 -14.92 -9.65 -15.09
CA ASP A 250 -14.32 -9.85 -16.42
C ASP A 250 -13.95 -11.32 -16.65
N PRO A 251 -14.17 -11.86 -17.86
CA PRO A 251 -13.85 -13.26 -18.16
C PRO A 251 -12.37 -13.64 -18.00
N VAL A 252 -11.45 -12.67 -18.10
CA VAL A 252 -10.00 -12.90 -18.01
C VAL A 252 -9.46 -12.56 -16.61
N LEU A 253 -9.91 -11.43 -16.03
CA LEU A 253 -9.46 -10.98 -14.72
C LEU A 253 -10.22 -11.64 -13.55
N GLY A 254 -11.31 -12.36 -13.83
CA GLY A 254 -12.23 -12.84 -12.81
C GLY A 254 -13.13 -11.73 -12.27
N LYS A 255 -13.71 -11.96 -11.09
CA LYS A 255 -14.53 -10.99 -10.37
C LYS A 255 -13.76 -10.43 -9.19
N ASP A 256 -13.94 -9.16 -8.89
CA ASP A 256 -13.41 -8.51 -7.69
C ASP A 256 -13.84 -9.31 -6.43
N PRO A 257 -12.86 -9.91 -5.69
CA PRO A 257 -13.17 -10.79 -4.57
C PRO A 257 -13.31 -10.06 -3.23
N GLN A 258 -13.15 -8.73 -3.21
CA GLN A 258 -13.10 -7.98 -1.96
C GLN A 258 -14.43 -8.02 -1.21
N PRO A 259 -14.47 -8.46 0.06
CA PRO A 259 -15.65 -8.33 0.90
C PRO A 259 -15.85 -6.90 1.36
N ASP A 260 -17.11 -6.52 1.52
CA ASP A 260 -17.51 -5.20 2.01
C ASP A 260 -17.73 -5.15 3.53
N SER A 261 -17.61 -6.27 4.22
CA SER A 261 -17.84 -6.39 5.66
C SER A 261 -17.21 -7.66 6.25
N MET A 262 -17.11 -7.73 7.58
CA MET A 262 -16.55 -8.88 8.31
C MET A 262 -17.34 -10.19 8.07
N SER A 263 -18.60 -10.12 7.70
CA SER A 263 -19.37 -11.33 7.36
C SER A 263 -18.86 -12.04 6.11
N GLY A 264 -18.16 -11.31 5.23
CA GLY A 264 -17.52 -11.84 4.03
C GLY A 264 -16.02 -12.06 4.17
N TYR A 265 -15.43 -11.92 5.37
CA TYR A 265 -14.00 -12.09 5.58
C TYR A 265 -13.49 -13.43 5.01
N VAL A 266 -12.46 -13.37 4.18
CA VAL A 266 -11.88 -14.54 3.51
C VAL A 266 -10.71 -15.08 4.31
N ASN A 267 -10.88 -16.28 4.89
CA ASN A 267 -9.81 -17.00 5.57
C ASN A 267 -9.05 -17.86 4.55
N THR A 268 -7.85 -17.46 4.20
CA THR A 268 -7.01 -18.11 3.18
C THR A 268 -5.54 -18.06 3.57
N THR A 269 -4.74 -18.99 3.02
CA THR A 269 -3.28 -18.95 3.10
C THR A 269 -2.64 -18.29 1.87
N GLU A 270 -3.43 -18.04 0.83
CA GLU A 270 -2.97 -17.34 -0.35
C GLU A 270 -2.87 -15.83 -0.09
N ASP A 271 -2.13 -15.12 -0.96
CA ASP A 271 -2.00 -13.67 -0.87
C ASP A 271 -1.64 -13.21 0.55
N SER A 272 -0.70 -13.91 1.22
CA SER A 272 -0.26 -13.63 2.60
C SER A 272 -1.40 -13.58 3.62
N GLY A 273 -2.43 -14.42 3.47
CA GLY A 273 -3.64 -14.40 4.30
C GLY A 273 -4.75 -13.52 3.72
N GLY A 274 -4.73 -13.26 2.41
CA GLY A 274 -5.74 -12.48 1.69
C GLY A 274 -5.63 -10.97 1.92
N VAL A 275 -4.41 -10.43 1.97
CA VAL A 275 -4.18 -9.01 2.29
C VAL A 275 -4.86 -8.06 1.31
N HIS A 276 -4.78 -8.33 -0.02
CA HIS A 276 -5.45 -7.51 -1.03
C HIS A 276 -6.95 -7.78 -1.11
N ILE A 277 -7.43 -8.93 -0.61
CA ILE A 277 -8.84 -9.29 -0.58
C ILE A 277 -9.52 -8.60 0.60
N ASN A 278 -9.04 -8.85 1.81
CA ASN A 278 -9.68 -8.40 3.04
C ASN A 278 -9.50 -6.89 3.32
N SER A 279 -8.60 -6.21 2.59
CA SER A 279 -8.45 -4.74 2.65
C SER A 279 -9.72 -3.98 2.24
N GLY A 280 -10.63 -4.62 1.51
CA GLY A 280 -11.95 -4.05 1.19
C GLY A 280 -12.76 -3.67 2.43
N ILE A 281 -12.63 -4.43 3.53
CA ILE A 281 -13.37 -4.19 4.78
C ILE A 281 -12.96 -2.85 5.42
N PRO A 282 -11.68 -2.60 5.78
CA PRO A 282 -11.27 -1.32 6.33
C PRO A 282 -11.32 -0.17 5.30
N ASN A 283 -11.20 -0.44 4.00
CA ASN A 283 -11.44 0.56 2.96
C ASN A 283 -12.85 1.12 3.03
N ARG A 284 -13.86 0.25 3.14
CA ARG A 284 -15.24 0.67 3.31
C ARG A 284 -15.48 1.40 4.61
N ALA A 285 -14.86 0.96 5.72
CA ALA A 285 -14.97 1.66 7.01
C ALA A 285 -14.47 3.12 6.91
N PHE A 286 -13.35 3.35 6.19
CA PHE A 286 -12.86 4.70 5.92
C PHE A 286 -13.82 5.50 5.05
N TYR A 287 -14.32 4.93 3.94
CA TYR A 287 -15.29 5.59 3.06
C TYR A 287 -16.52 6.05 3.83
N GLU A 288 -17.17 5.16 4.59
CA GLU A 288 -18.36 5.47 5.39
C GLU A 288 -18.06 6.58 6.42
N THR A 289 -16.91 6.53 7.07
CA THR A 289 -16.45 7.59 8.00
C THR A 289 -16.27 8.92 7.29
N ALA A 290 -15.59 8.93 6.15
CA ALA A 290 -15.26 10.15 5.43
C ALA A 290 -16.52 10.83 4.86
N VAL A 291 -17.47 10.06 4.35
CA VAL A 291 -18.74 10.59 3.83
C VAL A 291 -19.64 11.10 4.97
N GLU A 292 -19.69 10.40 6.11
CA GLU A 292 -20.46 10.86 7.29
C GLU A 292 -19.89 12.18 7.85
N ILE A 293 -18.56 12.36 7.86
CA ILE A 293 -17.94 13.63 8.27
C ILE A 293 -18.18 14.73 7.24
N GLY A 294 -18.14 14.39 5.95
CA GLY A 294 -18.31 15.33 4.84
C GLY A 294 -17.12 16.27 4.63
N GLY A 295 -17.23 17.16 3.65
CA GLY A 295 -16.16 18.06 3.26
C GLY A 295 -14.99 17.33 2.61
N PHE A 296 -13.76 17.84 2.78
CA PHE A 296 -12.58 17.23 2.25
C PHE A 296 -12.11 16.06 3.15
N ALA A 297 -12.12 14.83 2.60
CA ALA A 297 -11.80 13.64 3.39
C ALA A 297 -10.39 13.66 3.97
N TRP A 298 -9.41 14.27 3.27
CA TRP A 298 -8.03 14.39 3.76
C TRP A 298 -7.87 15.26 5.01
N GLN A 299 -8.81 16.18 5.30
CA GLN A 299 -8.69 17.08 6.44
C GLN A 299 -8.99 16.38 7.76
N LYS A 300 -10.20 15.82 7.92
CA LYS A 300 -10.65 15.26 9.20
C LYS A 300 -10.50 13.74 9.25
N ALA A 301 -11.14 13.00 8.36
CA ALA A 301 -11.03 11.55 8.30
C ALA A 301 -9.59 11.10 8.06
N GLY A 302 -8.90 11.73 7.09
CA GLY A 302 -7.49 11.48 6.80
C GLY A 302 -6.57 11.79 7.99
N MET A 303 -6.81 12.90 8.72
CA MET A 303 -6.03 13.23 9.92
C MET A 303 -6.20 12.18 11.02
N ILE A 304 -7.41 11.65 11.23
CA ILE A 304 -7.66 10.57 12.21
C ILE A 304 -6.85 9.33 11.83
N TRP A 305 -6.92 8.88 10.55
CA TRP A 305 -6.18 7.71 10.07
C TRP A 305 -4.66 7.93 10.11
N TYR A 306 -4.19 9.12 9.69
CA TYR A 306 -2.78 9.46 9.74
C TYR A 306 -2.24 9.40 11.17
N LYS A 307 -2.88 10.09 12.12
CA LYS A 307 -2.46 10.08 13.51
C LYS A 307 -2.56 8.70 14.16
N THR A 308 -3.54 7.90 13.75
CA THR A 308 -3.62 6.52 14.22
C THR A 308 -2.46 5.68 13.69
N LEU A 309 -2.10 5.84 12.41
CA LEU A 309 -0.96 5.15 11.80
C LEU A 309 0.37 5.52 12.48
N THR A 310 0.62 6.82 12.68
CA THR A 310 1.91 7.31 13.19
C THR A 310 2.09 7.12 14.68
N ASP A 311 1.01 7.25 15.45
CA ASP A 311 1.13 7.39 16.90
C ASP A 311 0.66 6.14 17.67
N LYS A 312 -0.11 5.21 17.05
CA LYS A 312 -0.83 4.18 17.82
C LYS A 312 -0.79 2.77 17.23
N LEU A 313 -0.84 2.61 15.91
CA LEU A 313 -0.76 1.27 15.31
C LEU A 313 0.60 0.64 15.58
N THR A 314 0.61 -0.68 15.70
CA THR A 314 1.80 -1.49 15.91
C THR A 314 1.89 -2.57 14.83
N VAL A 315 3.03 -3.23 14.73
CA VAL A 315 3.31 -4.25 13.70
C VAL A 315 2.27 -5.36 13.59
N THR A 316 1.52 -5.64 14.65
CA THR A 316 0.53 -6.74 14.72
C THR A 316 -0.91 -6.25 14.84
N SER A 317 -1.17 -4.95 14.73
CA SER A 317 -2.52 -4.40 14.82
C SER A 317 -3.47 -5.06 13.83
N ASN A 318 -4.63 -5.47 14.29
CA ASN A 318 -5.71 -6.06 13.52
C ASN A 318 -6.86 -5.06 13.28
N PHE A 319 -7.94 -5.48 12.63
CA PHE A 319 -9.08 -4.59 12.31
C PHE A 319 -9.78 -4.06 13.57
N GLN A 320 -9.90 -4.87 14.63
CA GLN A 320 -10.49 -4.41 15.88
C GLN A 320 -9.61 -3.37 16.58
N ASP A 321 -8.27 -3.55 16.54
CA ASP A 321 -7.32 -2.57 17.06
C ASP A 321 -7.44 -1.25 16.29
N ALA A 322 -7.46 -1.31 14.96
CA ALA A 322 -7.61 -0.13 14.12
C ALA A 322 -8.93 0.60 14.39
N ALA A 323 -10.04 -0.13 14.58
CA ALA A 323 -11.33 0.45 14.91
C ALA A 323 -11.30 1.20 16.25
N ASN A 324 -10.75 0.57 17.28
CA ASN A 324 -10.66 1.16 18.60
C ASN A 324 -9.72 2.37 18.62
N LEU A 325 -8.56 2.26 17.96
CA LEU A 325 -7.54 3.31 17.93
C LEU A 325 -7.97 4.53 17.09
N THR A 326 -8.63 4.32 15.94
CA THR A 326 -9.19 5.44 15.14
C THR A 326 -10.32 6.15 15.90
N PHE A 327 -11.17 5.41 16.62
CA PHE A 327 -12.21 6.00 17.48
C PHE A 327 -11.58 6.81 18.62
N GLN A 328 -10.57 6.29 19.29
CA GLN A 328 -9.83 6.99 20.34
C GLN A 328 -9.16 8.26 19.77
N THR A 329 -8.46 8.17 18.65
CA THR A 329 -7.78 9.29 18.00
C THR A 329 -8.77 10.41 17.63
N ALA A 330 -9.94 10.04 17.10
CA ALA A 330 -10.99 11.02 16.81
C ALA A 330 -11.45 11.78 18.06
N GLY A 331 -11.63 11.06 19.19
CA GLY A 331 -11.98 11.67 20.46
C GLY A 331 -10.90 12.59 21.03
N GLU A 332 -9.63 12.24 20.85
CA GLU A 332 -8.48 13.06 21.27
C GLU A 332 -8.35 14.34 20.45
N ILE A 333 -8.56 14.27 19.13
CA ILE A 333 -8.40 15.43 18.24
C ILE A 333 -9.61 16.36 18.28
N TYR A 334 -10.83 15.80 18.26
CA TYR A 334 -12.07 16.56 18.07
C TYR A 334 -12.97 16.61 19.31
N GLY A 335 -12.60 15.90 20.38
CA GLY A 335 -13.37 15.81 21.61
C GLY A 335 -14.22 14.53 21.70
N THR A 336 -14.34 14.01 22.92
CA THR A 336 -15.16 12.84 23.22
C THR A 336 -16.64 13.13 22.88
N GLY A 337 -17.27 12.22 22.13
CA GLY A 337 -18.65 12.37 21.66
C GLY A 337 -18.84 13.35 20.48
N SER A 338 -17.75 13.82 19.87
CA SER A 338 -17.81 14.66 18.67
C SER A 338 -18.48 13.96 17.49
N ALA A 339 -18.90 14.75 16.50
CA ALA A 339 -19.45 14.23 15.27
C ALA A 339 -18.44 13.32 14.54
N GLU A 340 -17.16 13.69 14.55
CA GLU A 340 -16.06 12.95 13.96
C GLU A 340 -15.86 11.59 14.65
N GLN A 341 -15.87 11.56 15.98
CA GLN A 341 -15.75 10.31 16.73
C GLN A 341 -16.94 9.37 16.48
N ASN A 342 -18.15 9.93 16.43
CA ASN A 342 -19.36 9.17 16.11
C ASN A 342 -19.35 8.66 14.66
N ALA A 343 -18.82 9.42 13.71
CA ALA A 343 -18.66 9.00 12.33
C ALA A 343 -17.69 7.80 12.20
N VAL A 344 -16.57 7.81 12.94
CA VAL A 344 -15.66 6.66 13.00
C VAL A 344 -16.37 5.42 13.52
N ALA A 345 -17.15 5.54 14.62
CA ALA A 345 -17.91 4.42 15.16
C ALA A 345 -18.93 3.85 14.13
N LYS A 346 -19.64 4.72 13.41
CA LYS A 346 -20.56 4.32 12.33
C LYS A 346 -19.84 3.63 11.18
N GLY A 347 -18.70 4.17 10.74
CA GLY A 347 -17.92 3.59 9.65
C GLY A 347 -17.46 2.16 9.95
N TRP A 348 -16.92 1.90 11.14
CA TRP A 348 -16.56 0.55 11.54
C TRP A 348 -17.77 -0.35 11.78
N GLN A 349 -18.87 0.19 12.33
CA GLN A 349 -20.12 -0.56 12.48
C GLN A 349 -20.71 -0.99 11.14
N ALA A 350 -20.61 -0.16 10.09
CA ALA A 350 -21.08 -0.50 8.75
C ALA A 350 -20.40 -1.73 8.16
N VAL A 351 -19.17 -2.02 8.58
CA VAL A 351 -18.42 -3.22 8.17
C VAL A 351 -18.47 -4.35 9.20
N GLY A 352 -19.32 -4.23 10.22
CA GLY A 352 -19.54 -5.29 11.23
C GLY A 352 -18.54 -5.31 12.39
N ILE A 353 -17.82 -4.20 12.64
CA ILE A 353 -16.90 -4.05 13.77
C ILE A 353 -17.44 -2.99 14.74
N THR A 354 -17.68 -3.40 15.99
CA THR A 354 -18.10 -2.46 17.03
C THR A 354 -16.88 -1.94 17.77
N VAL A 355 -16.76 -0.62 17.89
CA VAL A 355 -15.67 0.01 18.67
C VAL A 355 -15.86 -0.23 20.16
N ASN A 356 -14.78 -0.55 20.87
CA ASN A 356 -14.76 -0.75 22.31
C ASN A 356 -14.10 0.47 22.97
N ALA A 357 -14.90 1.37 23.55
CA ALA A 357 -14.43 2.61 24.15
C ALA A 357 -13.44 2.43 25.34
N SER A 358 -13.33 1.22 25.88
CA SER A 358 -12.53 0.90 27.08
C SER A 358 -11.16 0.26 26.79
N SER A 359 -10.78 0.01 25.53
CA SER A 359 -9.53 -0.67 25.19
C SER A 359 -8.39 0.30 24.82
N GLY A 360 -8.17 1.32 25.64
CA GLY A 360 -7.15 2.36 25.41
C GLY A 360 -5.75 2.02 25.93
N THR A 361 -5.32 0.76 25.92
CA THR A 361 -3.90 0.42 26.13
C THR A 361 -3.60 -0.85 25.33
N PRO A 362 -2.67 -0.85 24.38
CA PRO A 362 -2.18 -2.09 23.80
C PRO A 362 -1.63 -2.96 24.92
N THR A 363 -2.11 -4.17 25.08
CA THR A 363 -1.51 -5.13 26.01
C THR A 363 -0.08 -5.36 25.52
N PRO A 364 0.96 -5.05 26.32
CA PRO A 364 2.32 -5.30 25.91
C PRO A 364 2.47 -6.79 25.64
N THR A 365 2.88 -7.13 24.42
CA THR A 365 3.23 -8.50 24.05
C THR A 365 4.28 -8.99 25.05
N PRO A 366 4.10 -10.16 25.71
CA PRO A 366 5.09 -10.66 26.64
C PRO A 366 6.42 -10.81 25.92
N THR A 367 7.42 -10.09 26.39
CA THR A 367 8.81 -10.21 25.91
C THR A 367 9.21 -11.68 26.06
N PRO A 368 9.70 -12.34 25.00
CA PRO A 368 10.18 -13.70 25.12
C PRO A 368 11.29 -13.74 26.18
N GLN A 369 11.05 -14.45 27.29
CA GLN A 369 12.11 -14.72 28.27
C GLN A 369 13.24 -15.45 27.54
N PRO A 370 14.52 -15.06 27.76
CA PRO A 370 15.64 -15.83 27.24
C PRO A 370 15.55 -17.25 27.78
N GLN A 371 15.26 -18.21 26.92
CA GLN A 371 15.43 -19.60 27.26
C GLN A 371 16.90 -19.84 27.55
N GLY A 372 17.18 -20.29 28.75
CA GLY A 372 18.52 -20.51 29.26
C GLY A 372 19.37 -21.34 28.32
N SER A 373 20.62 -20.95 28.24
CA SER A 373 21.71 -21.54 27.50
C SER A 373 21.89 -23.06 27.77
N GLY A 374 21.06 -23.90 27.17
CA GLY A 374 21.16 -25.36 27.27
C GLY A 374 21.97 -26.05 26.15
N CYS A 375 22.38 -25.33 25.09
CA CYS A 375 22.98 -25.94 23.90
C CYS A 375 24.51 -25.96 23.87
N LEU A 376 25.20 -25.14 24.66
CA LEU A 376 26.69 -25.15 24.65
C LEU A 376 27.30 -26.27 25.50
N THR A 377 26.62 -26.77 26.51
CA THR A 377 27.14 -27.84 27.39
C THR A 377 27.06 -29.24 26.76
N ALA A 378 26.16 -29.44 25.80
CA ALA A 378 26.03 -30.74 25.12
C ALA A 378 27.12 -30.96 24.03
N VAL A 379 27.62 -29.90 23.40
CA VAL A 379 28.66 -30.02 22.34
C VAL A 379 30.03 -30.31 22.92
N LEU A 380 30.34 -29.82 24.13
CA LEU A 380 31.65 -30.05 24.78
C LEU A 380 31.80 -31.50 25.30
N ARG A 381 30.72 -32.23 25.56
CA ARG A 381 30.77 -33.64 25.95
C ARG A 381 31.00 -34.60 24.78
N ILE A 382 30.73 -34.22 23.56
CA ILE A 382 30.92 -35.04 22.36
C ILE A 382 32.40 -35.04 21.92
N PHE A 383 33.16 -34.01 22.26
CA PHE A 383 34.56 -33.87 21.84
C PHE A 383 35.59 -34.18 22.94
N GLY A 384 35.20 -34.68 24.10
CA GLY A 384 36.16 -35.23 25.11
C GLY A 384 37.12 -34.20 25.72
N LEU A 385 36.78 -32.90 25.72
CA LEU A 385 37.63 -31.79 26.17
C LEU A 385 37.23 -31.20 27.53
N ALA A 386 36.58 -31.97 28.39
CA ALA A 386 36.33 -31.57 29.79
C ALA A 386 36.83 -32.70 30.71
N ARG A 387 37.90 -32.42 31.44
CA ARG A 387 38.28 -33.13 32.69
C ARG A 387 37.59 -32.40 33.84
#